data_729a73c9983c74a3f9a5dfd354a607e4
#
_entry.id   729a73c9983c74a3f9a5dfd354a607e4
#
_cell.length_a   1.000
_cell.length_b   1.000
_cell.length_c   1.000
_cell.angle_alpha   90.00
_cell.angle_beta   90.00
_cell.angle_gamma   90.00
#
_symmetry.space_group_name_H-M   'P 1'
#
loop_
_entity.id
_entity.type
_entity.pdbx_description
1 polymer ?
#
loop_
_entity_poly.entity_id
_entity_poly.type
_entity_poly.pdbx_seq_one_letter_code
_entity_poly.pdbx_strand_id
1 'polypeptide(L)'
;MASVTQSPAATVSQTSYAPGERAPRYYSEWDPRSAPGTYLLLAINIAVFLWMLAHHVSITGPTVPQLLHFGANDSVRVLNGEWYRLVTAIFVHIGILHIATNMWCLWNLGLLGEPLLGPLGMIAVYVLTGVAGNLLSVAWDVSLAHWRSVPLQLTQTVGAGASGAVFGIAGILIVLLSNRRLPIPWTELQRLRTSVMRFAAINLFIGAGTIFIGPIRIDNSAHLGGFLCGLALGPGLVPQMTAGRDRYLERQRMVFAVAAFVLSLFGYWIANFK
;
A
#
# COMPACT_ATOMS: atom_id res chain seq x y z
N MET A 1 -25.28 45.56 -23.22
CA MET A 1 -24.95 44.42 -24.11
C MET A 1 -23.48 44.11 -23.91
N ALA A 2 -23.19 43.09 -23.11
CA ALA A 2 -21.81 42.65 -22.84
C ALA A 2 -21.58 41.40 -23.70
N SER A 3 -20.55 41.45 -24.56
CA SER A 3 -20.12 40.36 -25.43
C SER A 3 -19.45 39.26 -24.62
N VAL A 4 -20.04 38.06 -24.67
CA VAL A 4 -19.42 36.84 -24.14
C VAL A 4 -18.28 36.43 -25.07
N THR A 5 -17.05 36.59 -24.63
CA THR A 5 -15.88 36.05 -25.31
C THR A 5 -15.83 34.55 -25.10
N GLN A 6 -16.06 33.79 -26.15
CA GLN A 6 -15.83 32.35 -26.18
C GLN A 6 -14.32 32.09 -26.03
N SER A 7 -13.97 31.26 -25.00
CA SER A 7 -12.63 30.70 -24.82
C SER A 7 -12.32 29.77 -25.99
N PRO A 8 -11.11 29.84 -26.61
CA PRO A 8 -10.76 28.93 -27.71
C PRO A 8 -10.64 27.50 -27.18
N ALA A 9 -11.49 26.61 -27.72
CA ALA A 9 -11.34 25.17 -27.54
C ALA A 9 -9.95 24.76 -27.96
N ALA A 10 -9.19 24.13 -27.06
CA ALA A 10 -7.88 23.56 -27.37
C ALA A 10 -8.07 22.53 -28.48
N THR A 11 -7.55 22.83 -29.66
CA THR A 11 -7.48 21.90 -30.81
C THR A 11 -6.55 20.77 -30.42
N VAL A 12 -7.10 19.64 -30.03
CA VAL A 12 -6.36 18.37 -29.90
C VAL A 12 -5.82 18.02 -31.28
N SER A 13 -4.50 18.13 -31.46
CA SER A 13 -3.80 17.70 -32.65
C SER A 13 -4.18 16.24 -32.93
N GLN A 14 -4.88 15.99 -34.04
CA GLN A 14 -5.16 14.64 -34.52
C GLN A 14 -3.84 14.04 -35.01
N THR A 15 -3.16 13.28 -34.17
CA THR A 15 -2.06 12.41 -34.55
C THR A 15 -2.61 11.34 -35.49
N SER A 16 -2.28 11.39 -36.77
CA SER A 16 -2.62 10.35 -37.76
C SER A 16 -1.80 9.09 -37.44
N TYR A 17 -2.48 8.02 -37.11
CA TYR A 17 -1.87 6.70 -36.89
C TYR A 17 -1.64 6.02 -38.24
N ALA A 18 -0.54 5.27 -38.37
CA ALA A 18 -0.27 4.46 -39.56
C ALA A 18 -1.36 3.39 -39.79
N PRO A 19 -1.63 2.96 -41.05
CA PRO A 19 -2.60 1.91 -41.30
C PRO A 19 -2.24 0.63 -40.53
N GLY A 20 -3.12 0.23 -39.60
CA GLY A 20 -2.91 -0.93 -38.73
C GLY A 20 -2.51 -0.61 -37.28
N GLU A 21 -2.08 0.61 -36.96
CA GLU A 21 -1.89 1.05 -35.60
C GLU A 21 -3.23 1.39 -34.95
N ARG A 22 -3.50 0.73 -33.80
CA ARG A 22 -4.67 1.08 -32.99
C ARG A 22 -4.34 2.29 -32.13
N ALA A 23 -5.17 3.32 -32.22
CA ALA A 23 -5.08 4.46 -31.31
C ALA A 23 -5.01 4.00 -29.85
N PRO A 24 -4.18 4.63 -29.01
CA PRO A 24 -4.14 4.33 -27.59
C PRO A 24 -5.55 4.49 -26.99
N ARG A 25 -6.01 3.48 -26.29
CA ARG A 25 -7.30 3.55 -25.58
C ARG A 25 -7.07 4.34 -24.29
N TYR A 26 -7.57 5.55 -24.25
CA TYR A 26 -7.63 6.32 -23.02
C TYR A 26 -8.89 5.89 -22.23
N TYR A 27 -8.66 5.28 -21.07
CA TYR A 27 -9.72 4.97 -20.12
C TYR A 27 -9.85 6.15 -19.15
N SER A 28 -11.08 6.46 -18.74
CA SER A 28 -11.29 7.38 -17.63
C SER A 28 -10.70 6.79 -16.35
N GLU A 29 -10.31 7.63 -15.39
CA GLU A 29 -9.83 7.16 -14.08
C GLU A 29 -10.87 6.28 -13.34
N TRP A 30 -12.15 6.47 -13.62
CA TRP A 30 -13.26 5.68 -13.09
C TRP A 30 -13.46 4.32 -13.80
N ASP A 31 -12.79 4.08 -14.92
CA ASP A 31 -12.87 2.80 -15.62
C ASP A 31 -11.91 1.78 -14.98
N PRO A 32 -12.43 0.65 -14.45
CA PRO A 32 -11.56 -0.39 -13.84
C PRO A 32 -10.45 -0.90 -14.76
N ARG A 33 -10.58 -0.72 -16.08
CA ARG A 33 -9.55 -1.07 -17.05
C ARG A 33 -8.34 -0.14 -17.04
N SER A 34 -8.46 1.06 -16.42
CA SER A 34 -7.34 1.99 -16.27
C SER A 34 -6.29 1.48 -15.28
N ALA A 35 -6.71 0.78 -14.22
CA ALA A 35 -5.85 0.23 -13.16
C ALA A 35 -6.48 -1.04 -12.55
N PRO A 36 -6.54 -2.16 -13.30
CA PRO A 36 -7.29 -3.35 -12.89
C PRO A 36 -6.79 -4.00 -11.60
N GLY A 37 -5.49 -3.95 -11.31
CA GLY A 37 -4.91 -4.44 -10.07
C GLY A 37 -5.36 -3.62 -8.85
N THR A 38 -5.38 -2.30 -8.98
CA THR A 38 -5.86 -1.37 -7.95
C THR A 38 -7.34 -1.60 -7.68
N TYR A 39 -8.17 -1.68 -8.71
CA TYR A 39 -9.61 -1.93 -8.54
C TYR A 39 -9.89 -3.31 -7.96
N LEU A 40 -9.10 -4.33 -8.31
CA LEU A 40 -9.19 -5.65 -7.69
C LEU A 40 -8.87 -5.59 -6.19
N LEU A 41 -7.80 -4.88 -5.80
CA LEU A 41 -7.43 -4.70 -4.40
C LEU A 41 -8.52 -3.95 -3.62
N LEU A 42 -9.10 -2.89 -4.20
CA LEU A 42 -10.24 -2.17 -3.62
C LEU A 42 -11.41 -3.13 -3.40
N ALA A 43 -11.78 -3.90 -4.42
CA ALA A 43 -12.89 -4.85 -4.35
C ALA A 43 -12.68 -5.92 -3.28
N ILE A 44 -11.48 -6.48 -3.15
CA ILE A 44 -11.16 -7.48 -2.11
C ILE A 44 -11.31 -6.86 -0.71
N ASN A 45 -10.74 -5.68 -0.47
CA ASN A 45 -10.85 -5.01 0.83
C ASN A 45 -12.31 -4.72 1.21
N ILE A 46 -13.09 -4.20 0.26
CA ILE A 46 -14.53 -3.92 0.46
C ILE A 46 -15.29 -5.23 0.71
N ALA A 47 -15.03 -6.29 -0.07
CA ALA A 47 -15.68 -7.58 0.09
C ALA A 47 -15.41 -8.21 1.47
N VAL A 48 -14.15 -8.16 1.95
CA VAL A 48 -13.79 -8.63 3.30
C VAL A 48 -14.52 -7.80 4.37
N PHE A 49 -14.59 -6.48 4.22
CA PHE A 49 -15.30 -5.63 5.17
C PHE A 49 -16.81 -5.93 5.19
N LEU A 50 -17.43 -6.09 4.03
CA LEU A 50 -18.84 -6.48 3.94
C LEU A 50 -19.08 -7.87 4.54
N TRP A 51 -18.15 -8.80 4.33
CA TRP A 51 -18.21 -10.13 4.95
C TRP A 51 -18.14 -10.03 6.48
N MET A 52 -17.25 -9.18 7.05
CA MET A 52 -17.21 -8.91 8.49
C MET A 52 -18.55 -8.37 9.01
N LEU A 53 -19.16 -7.41 8.31
CA LEU A 53 -20.48 -6.86 8.68
C LEU A 53 -21.58 -7.93 8.64
N ALA A 54 -21.59 -8.79 7.62
CA ALA A 54 -22.54 -9.90 7.51
C ALA A 54 -22.42 -10.90 8.68
N HIS A 55 -21.26 -10.96 9.34
CA HIS A 55 -21.02 -11.76 10.54
C HIS A 55 -21.12 -10.93 11.84
N HIS A 56 -21.92 -9.88 11.82
CA HIS A 56 -22.25 -9.05 13.00
C HIS A 56 -21.05 -8.32 13.63
N VAL A 57 -20.00 -8.04 12.86
CA VAL A 57 -18.94 -7.14 13.32
C VAL A 57 -19.45 -5.71 13.30
N SER A 58 -19.17 -4.95 14.38
CA SER A 58 -19.60 -3.55 14.46
C SER A 58 -19.01 -2.70 13.33
N ILE A 59 -19.84 -1.88 12.69
CA ILE A 59 -19.44 -0.98 11.60
C ILE A 59 -18.51 0.15 12.07
N THR A 60 -18.60 0.55 13.35
CA THR A 60 -17.88 1.71 13.90
C THR A 60 -16.83 1.36 14.95
N GLY A 61 -16.99 0.21 15.64
CA GLY A 61 -16.14 -0.17 16.76
C GLY A 61 -16.12 -1.69 16.96
N PRO A 62 -15.46 -2.44 16.07
CA PRO A 62 -15.29 -3.88 16.26
C PRO A 62 -14.46 -4.17 17.51
N THR A 63 -14.80 -5.23 18.22
CA THR A 63 -14.03 -5.69 19.38
C THR A 63 -12.74 -6.41 18.94
N VAL A 64 -11.74 -6.43 19.81
CA VAL A 64 -10.48 -7.17 19.55
C VAL A 64 -10.74 -8.66 19.20
N PRO A 65 -11.58 -9.41 19.93
CA PRO A 65 -11.90 -10.78 19.55
C PRO A 65 -12.51 -10.92 18.15
N GLN A 66 -13.37 -9.99 17.74
CA GLN A 66 -13.93 -9.97 16.39
C GLN A 66 -12.82 -9.77 15.35
N LEU A 67 -11.93 -8.79 15.53
CA LEU A 67 -10.81 -8.55 14.61
C LEU A 67 -9.89 -9.77 14.50
N LEU A 68 -9.55 -10.39 15.63
CA LEU A 68 -8.71 -11.60 15.67
C LEU A 68 -9.36 -12.79 14.98
N HIS A 69 -10.70 -12.94 15.07
CA HIS A 69 -11.46 -13.97 14.38
C HIS A 69 -11.31 -13.85 12.85
N PHE A 70 -11.30 -12.61 12.31
CA PHE A 70 -11.13 -12.34 10.88
C PHE A 70 -9.68 -12.24 10.42
N GLY A 71 -8.70 -12.51 11.29
CA GLY A 71 -7.30 -12.62 10.91
C GLY A 71 -6.49 -11.34 11.05
N ALA A 72 -6.87 -10.44 11.97
CA ALA A 72 -6.04 -9.31 12.36
C ALA A 72 -4.66 -9.77 12.88
N ASN A 73 -3.64 -8.94 12.68
CA ASN A 73 -2.28 -9.18 13.16
C ASN A 73 -2.24 -9.14 14.69
N ASP A 74 -1.56 -10.12 15.28
CA ASP A 74 -1.35 -10.23 16.73
C ASP A 74 -0.03 -10.95 16.95
N SER A 75 0.90 -10.30 17.63
CA SER A 75 2.28 -10.78 17.76
C SER A 75 2.39 -12.14 18.46
N VAL A 76 1.56 -12.38 19.47
CA VAL A 76 1.56 -13.67 20.18
C VAL A 76 1.06 -14.80 19.26
N ARG A 77 -0.02 -14.56 18.52
CA ARG A 77 -0.59 -15.57 17.61
C ARG A 77 0.32 -15.86 16.42
N VAL A 78 0.92 -14.82 15.83
CA VAL A 78 1.89 -14.97 14.74
C VAL A 78 3.06 -15.85 15.19
N LEU A 79 3.66 -15.55 16.35
CA LEU A 79 4.79 -16.33 16.88
C LEU A 79 4.40 -17.74 17.35
N ASN A 80 3.12 -17.98 17.62
CA ASN A 80 2.57 -19.31 17.88
C ASN A 80 2.17 -20.07 16.61
N GLY A 81 2.55 -19.58 15.42
CA GLY A 81 2.38 -20.29 14.15
C GLY A 81 1.27 -19.77 13.24
N GLU A 82 0.48 -18.75 13.63
CA GLU A 82 -0.58 -18.17 12.80
C GLU A 82 -0.02 -17.12 11.81
N TRP A 83 1.05 -17.47 11.06
CA TRP A 83 1.76 -16.58 10.13
C TRP A 83 0.89 -15.99 9.01
N TYR A 84 -0.23 -16.67 8.68
CA TYR A 84 -1.19 -16.18 7.70
C TYR A 84 -1.75 -14.80 8.07
N ARG A 85 -1.73 -14.43 9.36
CA ARG A 85 -2.18 -13.12 9.84
C ARG A 85 -1.39 -11.95 9.28
N LEU A 86 -0.13 -12.17 8.92
CA LEU A 86 0.67 -11.15 8.24
C LEU A 86 0.06 -10.72 6.90
N VAL A 87 -0.69 -11.62 6.24
CA VAL A 87 -1.39 -11.34 4.99
C VAL A 87 -2.84 -10.93 5.23
N THR A 88 -3.59 -11.70 6.06
CA THR A 88 -5.03 -11.45 6.24
C THR A 88 -5.31 -10.11 6.90
N ALA A 89 -4.46 -9.66 7.82
CA ALA A 89 -4.60 -8.39 8.52
C ALA A 89 -4.61 -7.18 7.57
N ILE A 90 -3.97 -7.29 6.38
CA ILE A 90 -3.94 -6.23 5.37
C ILE A 90 -5.36 -5.90 4.86
N PHE A 91 -6.28 -6.87 4.92
CA PHE A 91 -7.65 -6.77 4.40
C PHE A 91 -8.70 -6.57 5.48
N VAL A 92 -8.38 -6.81 6.76
CA VAL A 92 -9.27 -6.58 7.90
C VAL A 92 -9.26 -5.09 8.28
N HIS A 93 -10.44 -4.49 8.55
CA HIS A 93 -10.53 -3.06 8.85
C HIS A 93 -11.31 -2.76 10.14
N ILE A 94 -10.81 -1.76 10.88
CA ILE A 94 -11.36 -1.31 12.18
C ILE A 94 -12.43 -0.23 11.95
N GLY A 95 -13.56 -0.60 11.33
CA GLY A 95 -14.71 0.28 11.11
C GLY A 95 -14.69 1.08 9.82
N ILE A 96 -15.83 1.75 9.56
CA ILE A 96 -16.15 2.37 8.27
C ILE A 96 -15.21 3.53 7.90
N LEU A 97 -14.83 4.38 8.84
CA LEU A 97 -13.93 5.50 8.54
C LEU A 97 -12.53 5.00 8.19
N HIS A 98 -12.08 3.93 8.85
CA HIS A 98 -10.77 3.35 8.58
C HIS A 98 -10.70 2.74 7.19
N ILE A 99 -11.71 1.93 6.78
CA ILE A 99 -11.71 1.39 5.41
C ILE A 99 -11.90 2.51 4.38
N ALA A 100 -12.78 3.48 4.59
CA ALA A 100 -13.01 4.56 3.64
C ALA A 100 -11.74 5.36 3.36
N THR A 101 -10.98 5.73 4.40
CA THR A 101 -9.70 6.44 4.24
C THR A 101 -8.64 5.60 3.56
N ASN A 102 -8.52 4.30 3.91
CA ASN A 102 -7.59 3.39 3.26
C ASN A 102 -7.91 3.20 1.77
N MET A 103 -9.18 2.99 1.42
CA MET A 103 -9.61 2.80 0.03
C MET A 103 -9.42 4.07 -0.79
N TRP A 104 -9.71 5.24 -0.21
CA TRP A 104 -9.42 6.51 -0.89
C TRP A 104 -7.92 6.69 -1.17
N CYS A 105 -7.07 6.38 -0.21
CA CYS A 105 -5.61 6.44 -0.39
C CYS A 105 -5.11 5.41 -1.41
N LEU A 106 -5.59 4.15 -1.30
CA LEU A 106 -5.24 3.08 -2.23
C LEU A 106 -5.66 3.43 -3.67
N TRP A 107 -6.84 3.99 -3.85
CA TRP A 107 -7.33 4.42 -5.16
C TRP A 107 -6.43 5.49 -5.76
N ASN A 108 -6.14 6.58 -5.04
CA ASN A 108 -5.31 7.66 -5.54
C ASN A 108 -3.86 7.24 -5.84
N LEU A 109 -3.21 6.53 -4.90
CA LEU A 109 -1.83 6.08 -5.08
C LEU A 109 -1.74 4.92 -6.09
N GLY A 110 -2.76 4.10 -6.16
CA GLY A 110 -2.84 2.98 -7.10
C GLY A 110 -2.98 3.46 -8.55
N LEU A 111 -3.87 4.41 -8.82
CA LEU A 111 -4.00 5.03 -10.14
C LEU A 111 -2.68 5.68 -10.60
N LEU A 112 -1.89 6.23 -9.68
CA LEU A 112 -0.58 6.80 -9.97
C LEU A 112 0.50 5.72 -10.17
N GLY A 113 0.45 4.63 -9.40
CA GLY A 113 1.50 3.61 -9.35
C GLY A 113 1.35 2.49 -10.37
N GLU A 114 0.13 2.04 -10.62
CA GLU A 114 -0.11 0.89 -11.49
C GLU A 114 0.33 1.09 -12.94
N PRO A 115 0.22 2.26 -13.57
CA PRO A 115 0.80 2.48 -14.90
C PRO A 115 2.31 2.25 -14.96
N LEU A 116 3.03 2.42 -13.86
CA LEU A 116 4.49 2.21 -13.75
C LEU A 116 4.86 0.76 -13.41
N LEU A 117 4.03 0.07 -12.64
CA LEU A 117 4.30 -1.27 -12.10
C LEU A 117 3.60 -2.39 -12.88
N GLY A 118 2.50 -2.06 -13.56
CA GLY A 118 1.56 -3.02 -14.09
C GLY A 118 0.67 -3.66 -13.00
N PRO A 119 -0.44 -4.33 -13.38
CA PRO A 119 -1.42 -4.86 -12.42
C PRO A 119 -0.83 -5.86 -11.42
N LEU A 120 -0.08 -6.85 -11.91
CA LEU A 120 0.57 -7.85 -11.04
C LEU A 120 1.65 -7.23 -10.15
N GLY A 121 2.39 -6.24 -10.68
CA GLY A 121 3.37 -5.49 -9.90
C GLY A 121 2.72 -4.70 -8.76
N MET A 122 1.57 -4.06 -9.01
CA MET A 122 0.80 -3.35 -7.99
C MET A 122 0.32 -4.29 -6.88
N ILE A 123 -0.24 -5.45 -7.25
CA ILE A 123 -0.71 -6.46 -6.28
C ILE A 123 0.47 -6.98 -5.45
N ALA A 124 1.60 -7.31 -6.08
CA ALA A 124 2.78 -7.80 -5.39
C ALA A 124 3.36 -6.77 -4.41
N VAL A 125 3.46 -5.50 -4.83
CA VAL A 125 3.89 -4.40 -3.95
C VAL A 125 2.96 -4.26 -2.76
N TYR A 126 1.63 -4.24 -2.99
CA TYR A 126 0.64 -4.13 -1.93
C TYR A 126 0.79 -5.25 -0.88
N VAL A 127 0.88 -6.52 -1.31
CA VAL A 127 1.00 -7.66 -0.40
C VAL A 127 2.35 -7.65 0.33
N LEU A 128 3.47 -7.51 -0.40
CA LEU A 128 4.80 -7.58 0.22
C LEU A 128 5.05 -6.45 1.22
N THR A 129 4.62 -5.23 0.88
CA THR A 129 4.80 -4.09 1.78
C THR A 129 3.84 -4.13 2.97
N GLY A 130 2.63 -4.67 2.79
CA GLY A 130 1.71 -4.93 3.89
C GLY A 130 2.25 -5.99 4.86
N VAL A 131 2.80 -7.09 4.34
CA VAL A 131 3.49 -8.12 5.14
C VAL A 131 4.69 -7.53 5.88
N ALA A 132 5.51 -6.72 5.20
CA ALA A 132 6.66 -6.06 5.82
C ALA A 132 6.23 -5.13 6.97
N GLY A 133 5.12 -4.40 6.79
CA GLY A 133 4.51 -3.60 7.84
C GLY A 133 4.12 -4.43 9.04
N ASN A 134 3.35 -5.48 8.82
CA ASN A 134 2.90 -6.37 9.90
C ASN A 134 4.06 -7.09 10.60
N LEU A 135 5.12 -7.49 9.87
CA LEU A 135 6.34 -8.05 10.46
C LEU A 135 7.08 -7.03 11.33
N LEU A 136 7.20 -5.78 10.88
CA LEU A 136 7.85 -4.75 11.71
C LEU A 136 7.04 -4.44 12.96
N SER A 137 5.70 -4.50 12.89
CA SER A 137 4.83 -4.39 14.05
C SER A 137 5.10 -5.50 15.07
N VAL A 138 5.17 -6.77 14.62
CA VAL A 138 5.53 -7.91 15.48
C VAL A 138 6.93 -7.72 16.08
N ALA A 139 7.92 -7.33 15.27
CA ALA A 139 9.28 -7.08 15.74
C ALA A 139 9.35 -5.97 16.80
N TRP A 140 8.53 -4.92 16.62
CA TRP A 140 8.43 -3.84 17.59
C TRP A 140 7.88 -4.32 18.94
N ASP A 141 6.78 -5.09 18.92
CA ASP A 141 6.18 -5.63 20.14
C ASP A 141 7.16 -6.54 20.89
N VAL A 142 7.86 -7.44 20.17
CA VAL A 142 8.89 -8.34 20.73
C VAL A 142 10.04 -7.53 21.33
N SER A 143 10.56 -6.53 20.60
CA SER A 143 11.65 -5.68 21.06
C SER A 143 11.27 -4.88 22.32
N LEU A 144 10.04 -4.38 22.35
CA LEU A 144 9.51 -3.63 23.49
C LEU A 144 9.32 -4.52 24.72
N ALA A 145 8.84 -5.75 24.53
CA ALA A 145 8.71 -6.75 25.59
C ALA A 145 10.08 -7.10 26.18
N HIS A 146 11.06 -7.35 25.33
CA HIS A 146 12.43 -7.62 25.73
C HIS A 146 13.06 -6.44 26.49
N TRP A 147 12.95 -5.21 25.94
CA TRP A 147 13.52 -4.01 26.57
C TRP A 147 12.89 -3.69 27.92
N ARG A 148 11.58 -3.92 28.08
CA ARG A 148 10.86 -3.70 29.33
C ARG A 148 10.94 -4.88 30.29
N SER A 149 11.50 -6.00 29.87
CA SER A 149 11.53 -7.26 30.63
C SER A 149 10.12 -7.70 31.08
N VAL A 150 9.14 -7.60 30.18
CA VAL A 150 7.74 -7.99 30.42
C VAL A 150 7.28 -9.04 29.42
N PRO A 151 6.25 -9.84 29.75
CA PRO A 151 5.66 -10.78 28.78
C PRO A 151 5.13 -10.05 27.55
N LEU A 152 5.26 -10.69 26.37
CA LEU A 152 4.83 -10.14 25.06
C LEU A 152 3.34 -9.72 25.06
N GLN A 153 2.49 -10.44 25.82
CA GLN A 153 1.07 -10.13 25.98
C GLN A 153 0.80 -8.72 26.51
N LEU A 154 1.77 -8.10 27.22
CA LEU A 154 1.65 -6.74 27.76
C LEU A 154 2.11 -5.66 26.78
N THR A 155 2.78 -6.03 25.71
CA THR A 155 3.27 -5.09 24.68
C THR A 155 2.59 -5.26 23.32
N GLN A 156 1.91 -6.41 23.11
CA GLN A 156 1.28 -6.72 21.83
C GLN A 156 0.22 -5.69 21.44
N THR A 157 0.17 -5.40 20.16
CA THR A 157 -0.86 -4.60 19.53
C THR A 157 -1.64 -5.47 18.54
N VAL A 158 -2.94 -5.16 18.37
CA VAL A 158 -3.74 -5.80 17.33
C VAL A 158 -3.77 -4.88 16.13
N GLY A 159 -3.06 -5.29 15.06
CA GLY A 159 -2.94 -4.56 13.80
C GLY A 159 -3.96 -5.04 12.78
N ALA A 160 -4.62 -4.10 12.09
CA ALA A 160 -5.53 -4.40 11.00
C ALA A 160 -5.62 -3.20 10.05
N GLY A 161 -5.67 -3.45 8.76
CA GLY A 161 -5.86 -2.43 7.73
C GLY A 161 -4.85 -2.47 6.60
N ALA A 162 -5.26 -1.90 5.48
CA ALA A 162 -4.44 -1.76 4.28
C ALA A 162 -3.31 -0.73 4.43
N SER A 163 -3.26 0.02 5.53
CA SER A 163 -2.41 1.20 5.65
C SER A 163 -0.92 0.92 5.50
N GLY A 164 -0.39 -0.19 6.04
CA GLY A 164 0.99 -0.60 5.81
C GLY A 164 1.32 -0.78 4.32
N ALA A 165 0.42 -1.42 3.57
CA ALA A 165 0.54 -1.58 2.13
C ALA A 165 0.44 -0.24 1.38
N VAL A 166 -0.48 0.64 1.78
CA VAL A 166 -0.65 2.00 1.22
C VAL A 166 0.60 2.84 1.43
N PHE A 167 1.20 2.78 2.62
CA PHE A 167 2.50 3.40 2.89
C PHE A 167 3.62 2.81 2.04
N GLY A 168 3.59 1.50 1.78
CA GLY A 168 4.51 0.84 0.87
C GLY A 168 4.40 1.34 -0.57
N ILE A 169 3.18 1.50 -1.08
CA ILE A 169 2.93 2.13 -2.38
C ILE A 169 3.45 3.58 -2.39
N ALA A 170 3.25 4.34 -1.31
CA ALA A 170 3.82 5.69 -1.21
C ALA A 170 5.35 5.67 -1.25
N GLY A 171 6.00 4.76 -0.52
CA GLY A 171 7.45 4.60 -0.51
C GLY A 171 8.02 4.29 -1.90
N ILE A 172 7.43 3.32 -2.60
CA ILE A 172 7.90 2.98 -3.95
C ILE A 172 7.67 4.13 -4.94
N LEU A 173 6.52 4.83 -4.87
CA LEU A 173 6.23 5.98 -5.73
C LEU A 173 7.24 7.11 -5.57
N ILE A 174 7.72 7.38 -4.36
CA ILE A 174 8.77 8.38 -4.14
C ILE A 174 10.02 8.04 -4.96
N VAL A 175 10.41 6.77 -5.02
CA VAL A 175 11.58 6.32 -5.79
C VAL A 175 11.30 6.37 -7.29
N LEU A 176 10.17 5.82 -7.74
CA LEU A 176 9.80 5.80 -9.16
C LEU A 176 9.68 7.21 -9.74
N LEU A 177 9.02 8.12 -9.03
CA LEU A 177 8.84 9.52 -9.43
C LEU A 177 10.13 10.37 -9.33
N SER A 178 11.20 9.82 -8.75
CA SER A 178 12.53 10.43 -8.77
C SER A 178 13.32 10.10 -10.04
N ASN A 179 12.79 9.22 -10.90
CA ASN A 179 13.45 8.83 -12.13
C ASN A 179 13.19 9.83 -13.27
N ARG A 180 14.22 10.63 -13.61
CA ARG A 180 14.16 11.61 -14.70
C ARG A 180 14.03 11.03 -16.12
N ARG A 181 14.14 9.70 -16.26
CA ARG A 181 14.01 9.01 -17.55
C ARG A 181 12.56 8.67 -17.90
N LEU A 182 11.61 8.92 -17.00
CA LEU A 182 10.19 8.77 -17.30
C LEU A 182 9.77 9.83 -18.33
N PRO A 183 8.89 9.50 -19.30
CA PRO A 183 8.41 10.41 -20.32
C PRO A 183 7.36 11.40 -19.77
N ILE A 184 7.65 12.02 -18.65
CA ILE A 184 6.81 12.98 -17.92
C ILE A 184 7.69 14.18 -17.59
N PRO A 185 7.21 15.42 -17.77
CA PRO A 185 7.96 16.63 -17.40
C PRO A 185 8.47 16.56 -15.96
N TRP A 186 9.73 16.94 -15.76
CA TRP A 186 10.37 16.86 -14.44
C TRP A 186 9.62 17.64 -13.35
N THR A 187 9.05 18.78 -13.71
CA THR A 187 8.22 19.60 -12.83
C THR A 187 7.01 18.84 -12.30
N GLU A 188 6.34 18.06 -13.15
CA GLU A 188 5.21 17.21 -12.76
C GLU A 188 5.67 16.04 -11.88
N LEU A 189 6.78 15.38 -12.21
CA LEU A 189 7.36 14.33 -11.37
C LEU A 189 7.68 14.86 -9.97
N GLN A 190 8.28 16.06 -9.87
CA GLN A 190 8.57 16.69 -8.59
C GLN A 190 7.29 17.02 -7.81
N ARG A 191 6.26 17.54 -8.49
CA ARG A 191 4.98 17.87 -7.88
C ARG A 191 4.30 16.63 -7.31
N LEU A 192 4.18 15.56 -8.11
CA LEU A 192 3.60 14.28 -7.69
C LEU A 192 4.38 13.67 -6.54
N ARG A 193 5.72 13.60 -6.63
CA ARG A 193 6.58 13.11 -5.56
C ARG A 193 6.37 13.88 -4.26
N THR A 194 6.33 15.23 -4.34
CA THR A 194 6.11 16.09 -3.17
C THR A 194 4.74 15.83 -2.53
N SER A 195 3.69 15.60 -3.35
CA SER A 195 2.37 15.25 -2.85
C SER A 195 2.38 13.91 -2.11
N VAL A 196 3.04 12.89 -2.66
CA VAL A 196 3.19 11.57 -2.00
C VAL A 196 4.00 11.69 -0.70
N MET A 197 5.08 12.48 -0.69
CA MET A 197 5.88 12.71 0.51
C MET A 197 5.08 13.42 1.61
N ARG A 198 4.30 14.45 1.24
CA ARG A 198 3.41 15.16 2.17
C ARG A 198 2.34 14.22 2.73
N PHE A 199 1.72 13.41 1.87
CA PHE A 199 0.78 12.38 2.29
C PHE A 199 1.39 11.46 3.35
N ALA A 200 2.56 10.87 3.08
CA ALA A 200 3.23 9.96 4.01
C ALA A 200 3.59 10.66 5.33
N ALA A 201 4.17 11.87 5.27
CA ALA A 201 4.58 12.62 6.45
C ALA A 201 3.38 13.00 7.34
N ILE A 202 2.29 13.52 6.75
CA ILE A 202 1.09 13.93 7.49
C ILE A 202 0.46 12.71 8.18
N ASN A 203 0.32 11.58 7.47
CA ASN A 203 -0.31 10.39 8.04
C ASN A 203 0.55 9.75 9.14
N LEU A 204 1.89 9.73 9.01
CA LEU A 204 2.79 9.30 10.08
C LEU A 204 2.69 10.21 11.30
N PHE A 205 2.60 11.54 11.08
CA PHE A 205 2.44 12.51 12.18
C PHE A 205 1.11 12.34 12.91
N ILE A 206 0.01 12.19 12.17
CA ILE A 206 -1.32 11.90 12.74
C ILE A 206 -1.27 10.59 13.53
N GLY A 207 -0.67 9.54 12.98
CA GLY A 207 -0.50 8.26 13.65
C GLY A 207 0.28 8.38 14.97
N ALA A 208 1.38 9.14 14.99
CA ALA A 208 2.12 9.42 16.21
C ALA A 208 1.26 10.16 17.26
N GLY A 209 0.41 11.08 16.81
CA GLY A 209 -0.52 11.81 17.69
C GLY A 209 -1.55 10.92 18.39
N THR A 210 -1.96 9.81 17.79
CA THR A 210 -2.97 8.90 18.39
C THR A 210 -2.47 8.19 19.66
N ILE A 211 -1.16 8.15 19.90
CA ILE A 211 -0.59 7.63 21.16
C ILE A 211 -1.08 8.44 22.38
N PHE A 212 -1.43 9.72 22.18
CA PHE A 212 -1.79 10.65 23.24
C PHE A 212 -3.31 10.87 23.38
N ILE A 213 -4.13 10.42 22.40
CA ILE A 213 -5.52 10.92 22.26
C ILE A 213 -6.59 9.85 22.56
N GLY A 214 -6.25 8.57 22.67
CA GLY A 214 -7.33 7.60 22.91
C GLY A 214 -6.95 6.11 22.92
N PRO A 215 -7.95 5.23 23.08
CA PRO A 215 -7.74 3.79 23.16
C PRO A 215 -7.42 3.16 21.79
N ILE A 216 -7.75 3.85 20.69
CA ILE A 216 -7.45 3.39 19.32
C ILE A 216 -6.10 3.97 18.92
N ARG A 217 -5.11 3.11 18.79
CA ARG A 217 -3.76 3.48 18.35
C ARG A 217 -3.56 3.10 16.90
N ILE A 218 -3.03 4.04 16.11
CA ILE A 218 -2.55 3.75 14.76
C ILE A 218 -1.19 3.05 14.90
N ASP A 219 -1.04 1.92 14.24
CA ASP A 219 0.20 1.15 14.24
C ASP A 219 1.24 1.80 13.32
N ASN A 220 2.00 2.74 13.87
CA ASN A 220 3.07 3.43 13.13
C ASN A 220 4.24 2.52 12.77
N SER A 221 4.46 1.42 13.50
CA SER A 221 5.49 0.43 13.14
C SER A 221 5.11 -0.28 11.85
N ALA A 222 3.83 -0.65 11.67
CA ALA A 222 3.33 -1.19 10.42
C ALA A 222 3.43 -0.18 9.25
N HIS A 223 3.10 1.09 9.49
CA HIS A 223 3.27 2.15 8.48
C HIS A 223 4.73 2.30 8.05
N LEU A 224 5.64 2.38 9.03
CA LEU A 224 7.07 2.53 8.77
C LEU A 224 7.64 1.30 8.04
N GLY A 225 7.26 0.08 8.45
CA GLY A 225 7.71 -1.15 7.81
C GLY A 225 7.29 -1.24 6.36
N GLY A 226 6.03 -0.94 6.06
CA GLY A 226 5.53 -0.88 4.69
C GLY A 226 6.26 0.18 3.87
N PHE A 227 6.40 1.39 4.40
CA PHE A 227 7.08 2.50 3.74
C PHE A 227 8.54 2.19 3.40
N LEU A 228 9.31 1.68 4.36
CA LEU A 228 10.72 1.30 4.17
C LEU A 228 10.87 0.17 3.14
N CYS A 229 9.99 -0.83 3.19
CA CYS A 229 9.96 -1.89 2.19
C CYS A 229 9.68 -1.32 0.78
N GLY A 230 8.71 -0.42 0.63
CA GLY A 230 8.43 0.26 -0.62
C GLY A 230 9.62 1.05 -1.15
N LEU A 231 10.32 1.81 -0.29
CA LEU A 231 11.56 2.50 -0.65
C LEU A 231 12.64 1.52 -1.12
N ALA A 232 12.81 0.39 -0.43
CA ALA A 232 13.82 -0.63 -0.76
C ALA A 232 13.52 -1.34 -2.09
N LEU A 233 12.25 -1.61 -2.40
CA LEU A 233 11.83 -2.21 -3.67
C LEU A 233 12.01 -1.25 -4.86
N GLY A 234 11.88 0.05 -4.62
CA GLY A 234 11.84 1.09 -5.65
C GLY A 234 12.97 1.02 -6.67
N PRO A 235 14.26 0.99 -6.27
CA PRO A 235 15.38 0.96 -7.23
C PRO A 235 15.33 -0.22 -8.20
N GLY A 236 14.91 -1.40 -7.71
CA GLY A 236 14.77 -2.60 -8.53
C GLY A 236 13.57 -2.56 -9.49
N LEU A 237 12.59 -1.71 -9.22
CA LEU A 237 11.34 -1.63 -9.99
C LEU A 237 11.21 -0.37 -10.87
N VAL A 238 12.27 0.46 -10.92
CA VAL A 238 12.31 1.60 -11.86
C VAL A 238 12.18 1.10 -13.30
N PRO A 239 11.17 1.55 -14.08
CA PRO A 239 11.02 1.16 -15.46
C PRO A 239 12.24 1.58 -16.30
N GLN A 240 12.81 0.64 -17.07
CA GLN A 240 13.85 0.95 -18.03
C GLN A 240 13.22 0.99 -19.42
N MET A 241 12.97 2.17 -19.94
CA MET A 241 12.27 2.40 -21.22
C MET A 241 12.93 1.69 -22.42
N THR A 242 14.21 1.38 -22.32
CA THR A 242 14.99 0.74 -23.39
C THR A 242 15.09 -0.78 -23.28
N ALA A 243 14.69 -1.38 -22.16
CA ALA A 243 14.96 -2.79 -21.88
C ALA A 243 13.92 -3.77 -22.44
N GLY A 244 12.76 -3.27 -22.91
CA GLY A 244 11.62 -4.10 -23.32
C GLY A 244 10.82 -4.65 -22.13
N ARG A 245 9.56 -5.00 -22.42
CA ARG A 245 8.59 -5.43 -21.39
C ARG A 245 9.01 -6.73 -20.69
N ASP A 246 9.52 -7.70 -21.43
CA ASP A 246 9.82 -9.03 -20.89
C ASP A 246 10.96 -8.98 -19.85
N ARG A 247 12.04 -8.26 -20.15
CA ARG A 247 13.15 -8.04 -19.21
C ARG A 247 12.70 -7.28 -17.96
N TYR A 248 11.76 -6.34 -18.10
CA TYR A 248 11.18 -5.65 -16.96
C TYR A 248 10.39 -6.61 -16.05
N LEU A 249 9.56 -7.48 -16.63
CA LEU A 249 8.78 -8.48 -15.89
C LEU A 249 9.68 -9.52 -15.21
N GLU A 250 10.73 -9.99 -15.87
CA GLU A 250 11.73 -10.89 -15.23
C GLU A 250 12.40 -10.24 -14.03
N ARG A 251 12.83 -8.98 -14.18
CA ARG A 251 13.42 -8.22 -13.09
C ARG A 251 12.42 -8.02 -11.94
N GLN A 252 11.17 -7.70 -12.24
CA GLN A 252 10.13 -7.61 -11.21
C GLN A 252 9.99 -8.92 -10.45
N ARG A 253 9.90 -10.05 -11.13
CA ARG A 253 9.81 -11.37 -10.50
C ARG A 253 10.99 -11.65 -9.56
N MET A 254 12.21 -11.34 -10.00
CA MET A 254 13.41 -11.49 -9.16
C MET A 254 13.35 -10.58 -7.93
N VAL A 255 13.01 -9.31 -8.10
CA VAL A 255 12.91 -8.35 -6.98
C VAL A 255 11.88 -8.82 -5.95
N PHE A 256 10.71 -9.28 -6.41
CA PHE A 256 9.66 -9.77 -5.51
C PHE A 256 10.05 -11.09 -4.84
N ALA A 257 10.70 -12.01 -5.55
CA ALA A 257 11.21 -13.25 -4.96
C ALA A 257 12.26 -12.99 -3.87
N VAL A 258 13.21 -12.08 -4.14
CA VAL A 258 14.22 -11.67 -3.15
C VAL A 258 13.55 -10.98 -1.95
N ALA A 259 12.58 -10.10 -2.19
CA ALA A 259 11.85 -9.45 -1.10
C ALA A 259 11.10 -10.48 -0.23
N ALA A 260 10.38 -11.41 -0.84
CA ALA A 260 9.67 -12.48 -0.12
C ALA A 260 10.64 -13.33 0.70
N PHE A 261 11.81 -13.68 0.14
CA PHE A 261 12.84 -14.42 0.84
C PHE A 261 13.40 -13.64 2.04
N VAL A 262 13.74 -12.36 1.86
CA VAL A 262 14.24 -11.49 2.94
C VAL A 262 13.19 -11.34 4.05
N LEU A 263 11.91 -11.13 3.70
CA LEU A 263 10.83 -11.05 4.68
C LEU A 263 10.65 -12.37 5.43
N SER A 264 10.80 -13.51 4.75
CA SER A 264 10.75 -14.84 5.40
C SER A 264 11.91 -15.05 6.37
N LEU A 265 13.13 -14.64 5.99
CA LEU A 265 14.28 -14.67 6.89
C LEU A 265 14.09 -13.75 8.10
N PHE A 266 13.54 -12.55 7.87
CA PHE A 266 13.25 -11.61 8.96
C PHE A 266 12.19 -12.18 9.92
N GLY A 267 11.12 -12.79 9.40
CA GLY A 267 10.12 -13.49 10.20
C GLY A 267 10.74 -14.64 11.01
N TYR A 268 11.57 -15.45 10.38
CA TYR A 268 12.30 -16.53 11.05
C TYR A 268 13.21 -15.99 12.18
N TRP A 269 13.92 -14.90 11.91
CA TRP A 269 14.76 -14.25 12.93
C TRP A 269 13.94 -13.75 14.11
N ILE A 270 12.80 -13.07 13.87
CA ILE A 270 11.90 -12.61 14.94
C ILE A 270 11.40 -13.78 15.79
N ALA A 271 11.00 -14.89 15.16
CA ALA A 271 10.50 -16.08 15.88
C ALA A 271 11.55 -16.73 16.78
N ASN A 272 12.83 -16.55 16.47
CA ASN A 272 13.96 -17.12 17.25
C ASN A 272 14.67 -16.06 18.10
N PHE A 273 14.21 -14.81 18.09
CA PHE A 273 14.75 -13.75 18.93
C PHE A 273 14.34 -14.00 20.38
N LYS A 274 15.31 -14.38 21.23
CA LYS A 274 15.13 -14.71 22.64
C LYS A 274 15.78 -13.66 23.54
#